data_f9283304b7b9a389fe6c3f4070e0ad97
#
_entry.id   f9283304b7b9a389fe6c3f4070e0ad97
#
_cell.length_a   1.000
_cell.length_b   1.000
_cell.length_c   1.000
_cell.angle_alpha   90.00
_cell.angle_beta   90.00
_cell.angle_gamma   90.00
#
_symmetry.space_group_name_H-M   'P 1'
#
loop_
_entity.id
_entity.type
_entity.pdbx_description
1 polymer ?
#
loop_
_entity_poly.entity_id
_entity_poly.type
_entity_poly.pdbx_seq_one_letter_code
_entity_poly.pdbx_strand_id
1 'polypeptide(L)'
;RLPRILGALLVGLGLAVAGAVLQAMLRNPLAEPYTLGISGGAVLGVALCLIVPFLSVARFSMPIMAFIGALVSVIIVYAITSRHRFSVSSLVLSGVILSFICSSLVLLIFSVSKPTEIQSMLFFLMGSFATIDYPIIKVITIPLIAGVLILVFFSRDIDVLTLGDEKASHLGIAPHRVRAFLFIITSLITGCCVAVSGMIGFVGLMMPHIMRSIVGPKSRNLFIA
;
A
#
# COMPACT_ATOMS: atom_id res chain seq x y z
N ARG A 1 -16.28 -15.87 12.20
CA ARG A 1 -15.38 -15.01 13.03
C ARG A 1 -13.90 -15.29 12.74
N LEU A 2 -13.49 -16.55 12.64
CA LEU A 2 -12.08 -16.92 12.42
C LEU A 2 -11.46 -16.27 11.15
N PRO A 3 -12.11 -16.28 9.96
CA PRO A 3 -11.56 -15.64 8.77
C PRO A 3 -11.32 -14.13 8.96
N ARG A 4 -12.20 -13.44 9.67
CA ARG A 4 -12.02 -12.00 9.94
C ARG A 4 -10.81 -11.71 10.82
N ILE A 5 -10.57 -12.54 11.83
CA ILE A 5 -9.40 -12.41 12.72
C ILE A 5 -8.13 -12.65 11.92
N LEU A 6 -8.08 -13.73 11.12
CA LEU A 6 -6.94 -14.03 10.26
C LEU A 6 -6.70 -12.94 9.21
N GLY A 7 -7.77 -12.42 8.60
CA GLY A 7 -7.68 -11.31 7.65
C GLY A 7 -7.13 -10.04 8.31
N ALA A 8 -7.63 -9.68 9.50
CA ALA A 8 -7.15 -8.52 10.24
C ALA A 8 -5.66 -8.66 10.61
N LEU A 9 -5.23 -9.85 11.02
CA LEU A 9 -3.84 -10.14 11.36
C LEU A 9 -2.94 -10.01 10.12
N LEU A 10 -3.30 -10.61 9.00
CA LEU A 10 -2.55 -10.55 7.75
C LEU A 10 -2.44 -9.13 7.20
N VAL A 11 -3.57 -8.41 7.13
CA VAL A 11 -3.61 -7.03 6.65
C VAL A 11 -2.82 -6.10 7.59
N GLY A 12 -2.97 -6.27 8.91
CA GLY A 12 -2.22 -5.51 9.91
C GLY A 12 -0.70 -5.71 9.77
N LEU A 13 -0.26 -6.97 9.63
CA LEU A 13 1.14 -7.32 9.39
C LEU A 13 1.65 -6.68 8.08
N GLY A 14 0.91 -6.81 6.99
CA GLY A 14 1.30 -6.25 5.69
C GLY A 14 1.44 -4.74 5.73
N LEU A 15 0.45 -4.03 6.31
CA LEU A 15 0.47 -2.58 6.42
C LEU A 15 1.57 -2.09 7.36
N ALA A 16 1.80 -2.78 8.50
CA ALA A 16 2.86 -2.42 9.45
C ALA A 16 4.24 -2.53 8.80
N VAL A 17 4.53 -3.66 8.14
CA VAL A 17 5.82 -3.86 7.45
C VAL A 17 5.98 -2.88 6.29
N ALA A 18 4.96 -2.69 5.44
CA ALA A 18 5.01 -1.71 4.35
C ALA A 18 5.26 -0.29 4.88
N GLY A 19 4.58 0.09 5.96
CA GLY A 19 4.78 1.37 6.61
C GLY A 19 6.21 1.56 7.14
N ALA A 20 6.75 0.55 7.80
CA ALA A 20 8.13 0.58 8.33
C ALA A 20 9.16 0.78 7.21
N VAL A 21 9.00 0.09 6.08
CA VAL A 21 9.88 0.24 4.91
C VAL A 21 9.76 1.62 4.29
N LEU A 22 8.53 2.12 4.14
CA LEU A 22 8.31 3.47 3.57
C LEU A 22 8.88 4.57 4.46
N GLN A 23 8.71 4.47 5.78
CA GLN A 23 9.33 5.40 6.73
C GLN A 23 10.85 5.43 6.61
N ALA A 24 11.48 4.25 6.48
CA ALA A 24 12.92 4.14 6.29
C ALA A 24 13.36 4.70 4.92
N MET A 25 12.66 4.31 3.85
CA MET A 25 12.97 4.70 2.47
C MET A 25 12.82 6.20 2.24
N LEU A 26 11.78 6.83 2.81
CA LEU A 26 11.50 8.26 2.71
C LEU A 26 12.20 9.08 3.80
N ARG A 27 12.82 8.42 4.77
CA ARG A 27 13.44 9.05 5.96
C ARG A 27 12.47 9.99 6.66
N ASN A 28 11.21 9.57 6.72
CA ASN A 28 10.14 10.34 7.33
C ASN A 28 9.28 9.41 8.21
N PRO A 29 9.26 9.60 9.54
CA PRO A 29 8.50 8.76 10.46
C PRO A 29 6.97 8.89 10.28
N LEU A 30 6.50 9.92 9.57
CA LEU A 30 5.11 10.16 9.26
C LEU A 30 4.69 9.58 7.89
N ALA A 31 5.59 8.87 7.20
CA ALA A 31 5.25 8.23 5.94
C ALA A 31 4.28 7.07 6.16
N GLU A 32 3.23 7.06 5.36
CA GLU A 32 2.18 6.04 5.37
C GLU A 32 2.03 5.42 3.97
N PRO A 33 1.73 4.11 3.85
CA PRO A 33 1.56 3.45 2.55
C PRO A 33 0.55 4.12 1.62
N TYR A 34 -0.44 4.78 2.17
CA TYR A 34 -1.51 5.42 1.40
C TYR A 34 -1.10 6.74 0.73
N THR A 35 -0.08 7.42 1.24
CA THR A 35 0.38 8.73 0.71
C THR A 35 1.00 8.67 -0.68
N LEU A 36 1.34 7.48 -1.17
CA LEU A 36 1.97 7.28 -2.49
C LEU A 36 0.97 7.04 -3.64
N GLY A 37 -0.30 7.42 -3.46
CA GLY A 37 -1.31 7.34 -4.52
C GLY A 37 -1.99 5.98 -4.67
N ILE A 38 -1.53 4.95 -3.95
CA ILE A 38 -2.01 3.57 -4.06
C ILE A 38 -3.49 3.47 -3.66
N SER A 39 -3.85 4.10 -2.55
CA SER A 39 -5.23 4.11 -2.05
C SER A 39 -6.19 4.86 -2.97
N GLY A 40 -5.76 6.03 -3.49
CA GLY A 40 -6.56 6.79 -4.44
C GLY A 40 -6.90 5.97 -5.69
N GLY A 41 -5.91 5.27 -6.23
CA GLY A 41 -6.12 4.36 -7.35
C GLY A 41 -7.04 3.18 -7.01
N ALA A 42 -6.88 2.58 -5.84
CA ALA A 42 -7.77 1.51 -5.39
C ALA A 42 -9.23 1.96 -5.31
N VAL A 43 -9.48 3.13 -4.69
CA VAL A 43 -10.83 3.72 -4.58
C VAL A 43 -11.40 4.04 -5.95
N LEU A 44 -10.60 4.61 -6.86
CA LEU A 44 -11.02 4.88 -8.24
C LEU A 44 -11.37 3.58 -8.97
N GLY A 45 -10.60 2.51 -8.78
CA GLY A 45 -10.89 1.19 -9.34
C GLY A 45 -12.24 0.64 -8.86
N VAL A 46 -12.53 0.76 -7.57
CA VAL A 46 -13.84 0.38 -7.00
C VAL A 46 -14.97 1.26 -7.53
N ALA A 47 -14.75 2.57 -7.63
CA ALA A 47 -15.73 3.49 -8.16
C ALA A 47 -16.12 3.13 -9.61
N LEU A 48 -15.13 2.85 -10.45
CA LEU A 48 -15.35 2.40 -11.83
C LEU A 48 -16.08 1.04 -11.89
N CYS A 49 -15.72 0.11 -10.98
CA CYS A 49 -16.39 -1.18 -10.87
C CYS A 49 -17.89 -1.05 -10.62
N LEU A 50 -18.29 -0.12 -9.76
CA LEU A 50 -19.70 0.05 -9.38
C LEU A 50 -20.54 0.73 -10.44
N ILE A 51 -19.96 1.71 -11.18
CA ILE A 51 -20.68 2.42 -12.24
C ILE A 51 -20.82 1.60 -13.53
N VAL A 52 -19.81 0.77 -13.84
CA VAL A 52 -19.82 -0.02 -15.07
C VAL A 52 -20.46 -1.39 -14.80
N PRO A 53 -21.71 -1.64 -15.24
CA PRO A 53 -22.46 -2.86 -14.88
C PRO A 53 -21.73 -4.15 -15.27
N PHE A 54 -20.97 -4.15 -16.36
CA PHE A 54 -20.20 -5.30 -16.82
C PHE A 54 -19.07 -5.68 -15.83
N LEU A 55 -18.52 -4.74 -15.07
CA LEU A 55 -17.42 -4.98 -14.13
C LEU A 55 -17.92 -5.48 -12.77
N SER A 56 -19.19 -5.29 -12.44
CA SER A 56 -19.76 -5.61 -11.12
C SER A 56 -20.35 -7.03 -11.00
N VAL A 57 -20.28 -7.84 -12.05
CA VAL A 57 -21.01 -9.13 -12.15
C VAL A 57 -20.45 -10.22 -11.24
N ALA A 58 -19.16 -10.23 -10.94
CA ALA A 58 -18.54 -11.30 -10.16
C ALA A 58 -18.39 -10.94 -8.68
N ARG A 59 -18.49 -11.94 -7.80
CA ARG A 59 -18.32 -11.79 -6.33
C ARG A 59 -17.04 -11.08 -5.91
N PHE A 60 -15.97 -11.23 -6.67
CA PHE A 60 -14.65 -10.65 -6.38
C PHE A 60 -14.33 -9.41 -7.21
N SER A 61 -15.30 -8.86 -7.93
CA SER A 61 -15.08 -7.71 -8.82
C SER A 61 -14.49 -6.50 -8.08
N MET A 62 -15.04 -6.13 -6.93
CA MET A 62 -14.56 -4.97 -6.16
C MET A 62 -13.11 -5.14 -5.68
N PRO A 63 -12.71 -6.24 -5.01
CA PRO A 63 -11.31 -6.48 -4.65
C PRO A 63 -10.36 -6.49 -5.84
N ILE A 64 -10.75 -7.11 -6.94
CA ILE A 64 -9.92 -7.18 -8.16
C ILE A 64 -9.75 -5.78 -8.76
N MET A 65 -10.81 -5.02 -8.90
CA MET A 65 -10.75 -3.66 -9.46
C MET A 65 -10.01 -2.69 -8.53
N ALA A 66 -10.14 -2.84 -7.21
CA ALA A 66 -9.33 -2.11 -6.24
C ALA A 66 -7.84 -2.41 -6.43
N PHE A 67 -7.48 -3.68 -6.56
CA PHE A 67 -6.10 -4.09 -6.79
C PHE A 67 -5.56 -3.58 -8.14
N ILE A 68 -6.34 -3.67 -9.22
CA ILE A 68 -5.97 -3.15 -10.54
C ILE A 68 -5.77 -1.63 -10.48
N GLY A 69 -6.69 -0.90 -9.84
CA GLY A 69 -6.56 0.54 -9.66
C GLY A 69 -5.30 0.94 -8.86
N ALA A 70 -5.00 0.18 -7.80
CA ALA A 70 -3.75 0.34 -7.05
C ALA A 70 -2.53 0.09 -7.94
N LEU A 71 -2.51 -1.00 -8.72
CA LEU A 71 -1.42 -1.33 -9.66
C LEU A 71 -1.20 -0.25 -10.70
N VAL A 72 -2.27 0.26 -11.32
CA VAL A 72 -2.18 1.35 -12.30
C VAL A 72 -1.53 2.58 -11.66
N SER A 73 -1.92 2.94 -10.44
CA SER A 73 -1.30 4.04 -9.69
C SER A 73 0.18 3.80 -9.44
N VAL A 74 0.55 2.60 -9.04
CA VAL A 74 1.97 2.23 -8.82
C VAL A 74 2.76 2.36 -10.13
N ILE A 75 2.23 1.90 -11.25
CA ILE A 75 2.88 2.00 -12.57
C ILE A 75 3.07 3.47 -12.96
N ILE A 76 2.06 4.31 -12.75
CA ILE A 76 2.14 5.74 -13.08
C ILE A 76 3.21 6.43 -12.21
N VAL A 77 3.17 6.22 -10.88
CA VAL A 77 4.15 6.80 -9.96
C VAL A 77 5.56 6.28 -10.28
N TYR A 78 5.70 4.99 -10.57
CA TYR A 78 6.97 4.39 -11.00
C TYR A 78 7.49 5.05 -12.27
N ALA A 79 6.67 5.20 -13.30
CA ALA A 79 7.06 5.79 -14.59
C ALA A 79 7.54 7.24 -14.44
N ILE A 80 6.85 8.04 -13.61
CA ILE A 80 7.25 9.42 -13.32
C ILE A 80 8.56 9.45 -12.53
N THR A 81 8.65 8.67 -11.46
CA THR A 81 9.77 8.71 -10.51
C THR A 81 11.04 8.11 -11.09
N SER A 82 10.93 7.13 -11.99
CA SER A 82 12.07 6.51 -12.66
C SER A 82 12.87 7.52 -13.50
N ARG A 83 12.22 8.51 -14.08
CA ARG A 83 12.86 9.60 -14.84
C ARG A 83 13.70 10.52 -13.93
N HIS A 84 13.41 10.56 -12.64
CA HIS A 84 14.07 11.38 -11.62
C HIS A 84 14.92 10.53 -10.64
N ARG A 85 15.45 9.40 -11.10
CA ARG A 85 16.31 8.48 -10.33
C ARG A 85 15.71 8.09 -8.96
N PHE A 86 14.40 7.92 -8.87
CA PHE A 86 13.70 7.58 -7.63
C PHE A 86 14.08 8.49 -6.44
N SER A 87 14.19 9.79 -6.66
CA SER A 87 14.39 10.74 -5.57
C SER A 87 13.18 10.73 -4.64
N VAL A 88 13.43 10.91 -3.34
CA VAL A 88 12.36 10.94 -2.31
C VAL A 88 11.31 12.00 -2.63
N SER A 89 11.75 13.20 -3.02
CA SER A 89 10.84 14.30 -3.35
C SER A 89 9.97 13.98 -4.56
N SER A 90 10.54 13.38 -5.62
CA SER A 90 9.76 12.99 -6.81
C SER A 90 8.74 11.91 -6.48
N LEU A 91 9.11 10.93 -5.63
CA LEU A 91 8.21 9.85 -5.23
C LEU A 91 7.01 10.38 -4.44
N VAL A 92 7.27 11.23 -3.44
CA VAL A 92 6.20 11.81 -2.62
C VAL A 92 5.32 12.74 -3.45
N LEU A 93 5.92 13.64 -4.24
CA LEU A 93 5.17 14.60 -5.04
C LEU A 93 4.28 13.92 -6.08
N SER A 94 4.81 12.93 -6.82
CA SER A 94 4.02 12.19 -7.81
C SER A 94 2.88 11.41 -7.16
N GLY A 95 3.12 10.79 -5.99
CA GLY A 95 2.08 10.08 -5.23
C GLY A 95 0.97 11.00 -4.76
N VAL A 96 1.32 12.17 -4.21
CA VAL A 96 0.35 13.16 -3.73
C VAL A 96 -0.48 13.72 -4.90
N ILE A 97 0.16 14.13 -6.00
CA ILE A 97 -0.56 14.63 -7.19
C ILE A 97 -1.52 13.57 -7.72
N LEU A 98 -1.07 12.33 -7.84
CA LEU A 98 -1.92 11.24 -8.32
C LEU A 98 -3.10 10.99 -7.37
N SER A 99 -2.88 11.06 -6.04
CA SER A 99 -3.96 10.94 -5.04
C SER A 99 -5.03 12.01 -5.25
N PHE A 100 -4.65 13.27 -5.47
CA PHE A 100 -5.59 14.36 -5.74
C PHE A 100 -6.36 14.14 -7.03
N ILE A 101 -5.69 13.70 -8.10
CA ILE A 101 -6.35 13.38 -9.37
C ILE A 101 -7.38 12.27 -9.18
N CYS A 102 -6.99 11.17 -8.53
CA CYS A 102 -7.91 10.05 -8.26
C CYS A 102 -9.09 10.50 -7.39
N SER A 103 -8.84 11.29 -6.33
CA SER A 103 -9.92 11.80 -5.47
C SER A 103 -10.89 12.69 -6.21
N SER A 104 -10.40 13.57 -7.10
CA SER A 104 -11.24 14.42 -7.94
C SER A 104 -12.11 13.60 -8.91
N LEU A 105 -11.54 12.55 -9.51
CA LEU A 105 -12.29 11.63 -10.37
C LEU A 105 -13.34 10.85 -9.58
N VAL A 106 -13.04 10.40 -8.36
CA VAL A 106 -14.00 9.72 -7.48
C VAL A 106 -15.17 10.66 -7.12
N LEU A 107 -14.89 11.94 -6.81
CA LEU A 107 -15.95 12.92 -6.57
C LEU A 107 -16.83 13.17 -7.80
N LEU A 108 -16.23 13.23 -8.98
CA LEU A 108 -16.98 13.30 -10.24
C LEU A 108 -17.89 12.07 -10.42
N ILE A 109 -17.35 10.89 -10.12
CA ILE A 109 -18.11 9.62 -10.17
C ILE A 109 -19.28 9.68 -9.17
N PHE A 110 -19.07 10.15 -7.94
CA PHE A 110 -20.13 10.32 -6.96
C PHE A 110 -21.29 11.19 -7.45
N SER A 111 -21.01 12.23 -8.24
CA SER A 111 -22.06 13.13 -8.75
C SER A 111 -23.04 12.48 -9.73
N VAL A 112 -22.65 11.38 -10.37
CA VAL A 112 -23.47 10.64 -11.36
C VAL A 112 -23.92 9.27 -10.87
N SER A 113 -23.46 8.85 -9.67
CA SER A 113 -23.72 7.53 -9.09
C SER A 113 -25.08 7.47 -8.40
N LYS A 114 -25.66 6.26 -8.34
CA LYS A 114 -26.85 5.97 -7.57
C LYS A 114 -26.53 5.94 -6.05
N PRO A 115 -27.51 6.23 -5.17
CA PRO A 115 -27.31 6.20 -3.73
C PRO A 115 -26.72 4.89 -3.20
N THR A 116 -27.12 3.75 -3.74
CA THR A 116 -26.61 2.42 -3.37
C THR A 116 -25.13 2.20 -3.74
N GLU A 117 -24.72 2.77 -4.87
CA GLU A 117 -23.32 2.72 -5.33
C GLU A 117 -22.44 3.60 -4.44
N ILE A 118 -22.91 4.82 -4.13
CA ILE A 118 -22.24 5.73 -3.19
C ILE A 118 -22.07 5.08 -1.83
N GLN A 119 -23.12 4.44 -1.30
CA GLN A 119 -23.07 3.73 -0.02
C GLN A 119 -22.00 2.63 -0.02
N SER A 120 -21.91 1.85 -1.10
CA SER A 120 -20.89 0.80 -1.25
C SER A 120 -19.48 1.37 -1.30
N MET A 121 -19.28 2.50 -1.98
CA MET A 121 -18.00 3.22 -2.01
C MET A 121 -17.61 3.74 -0.63
N LEU A 122 -18.57 4.30 0.13
CA LEU A 122 -18.34 4.77 1.50
C LEU A 122 -17.92 3.63 2.43
N PHE A 123 -18.57 2.46 2.34
CA PHE A 123 -18.14 1.28 3.11
C PHE A 123 -16.73 0.84 2.76
N PHE A 124 -16.32 0.90 1.48
CA PHE A 124 -14.95 0.61 1.09
C PHE A 124 -13.95 1.64 1.65
N LEU A 125 -14.32 2.93 1.65
CA LEU A 125 -13.50 4.00 2.24
C LEU A 125 -13.35 3.86 3.76
N MET A 126 -14.38 3.37 4.45
CA MET A 126 -14.30 3.13 5.90
C MET A 126 -13.47 1.91 6.27
N GLY A 127 -13.25 1.01 5.31
CA GLY A 127 -12.58 -0.26 5.55
C GLY A 127 -13.39 -1.24 6.39
N SER A 128 -13.35 -2.52 6.05
CA SER A 128 -14.09 -3.55 6.79
C SER A 128 -13.53 -4.95 6.54
N PHE A 129 -13.55 -5.78 7.58
CA PHE A 129 -13.27 -7.22 7.48
C PHE A 129 -14.55 -8.06 7.39
N ALA A 130 -15.73 -7.44 7.24
CA ALA A 130 -17.01 -8.14 7.28
C ALA A 130 -17.18 -9.15 6.13
N THR A 131 -16.62 -8.85 4.97
CA THR A 131 -16.72 -9.65 3.73
C THR A 131 -15.62 -10.68 3.56
N ILE A 132 -14.64 -10.72 4.47
CA ILE A 132 -13.51 -11.65 4.38
C ILE A 132 -13.96 -13.08 4.68
N ASP A 133 -13.65 -13.98 3.75
CA ASP A 133 -13.84 -15.41 3.83
C ASP A 133 -12.53 -16.19 3.57
N TYR A 134 -12.55 -17.53 3.73
CA TYR A 134 -11.38 -18.36 3.53
C TYR A 134 -10.76 -18.31 2.11
N PRO A 135 -11.54 -18.27 1.00
CA PRO A 135 -11.00 -18.07 -0.33
C PRO A 135 -10.15 -16.82 -0.48
N ILE A 136 -10.64 -15.68 0.04
CA ILE A 136 -9.91 -14.40 0.01
C ILE A 136 -8.61 -14.51 0.80
N ILE A 137 -8.65 -15.10 2.00
CA ILE A 137 -7.45 -15.29 2.83
C ILE A 137 -6.39 -16.09 2.07
N LYS A 138 -6.76 -17.22 1.46
CA LYS A 138 -5.83 -18.07 0.70
C LYS A 138 -5.16 -17.28 -0.44
N VAL A 139 -5.91 -16.44 -1.14
CA VAL A 139 -5.38 -15.64 -2.26
C VAL A 139 -4.39 -14.59 -1.79
N ILE A 140 -4.70 -13.86 -0.70
CA ILE A 140 -3.82 -12.78 -0.23
C ILE A 140 -2.63 -13.25 0.59
N THR A 141 -2.72 -14.40 1.26
CA THR A 141 -1.64 -14.90 2.14
C THR A 141 -0.35 -15.10 1.36
N ILE A 142 -0.41 -15.70 0.16
CA ILE A 142 0.79 -16.00 -0.63
C ILE A 142 1.55 -14.74 -1.02
N PRO A 143 0.97 -13.75 -1.73
CA PRO A 143 1.69 -12.55 -2.14
C PRO A 143 2.11 -11.69 -0.94
N LEU A 144 1.32 -11.67 0.14
CA LEU A 144 1.63 -10.90 1.33
C LEU A 144 2.82 -11.48 2.08
N ILE A 145 2.80 -12.77 2.39
CA ILE A 145 3.92 -13.45 3.09
C ILE A 145 5.18 -13.43 2.22
N ALA A 146 5.07 -13.70 0.91
CA ALA A 146 6.21 -13.60 0.00
C ALA A 146 6.81 -12.18 0.00
N GLY A 147 5.97 -11.14 -0.08
CA GLY A 147 6.42 -9.75 -0.01
C GLY A 147 7.11 -9.41 1.31
N VAL A 148 6.55 -9.83 2.45
CA VAL A 148 7.17 -9.63 3.76
C VAL A 148 8.51 -10.34 3.87
N LEU A 149 8.60 -11.60 3.42
CA LEU A 149 9.87 -12.35 3.44
C LEU A 149 10.95 -11.68 2.57
N ILE A 150 10.57 -11.16 1.39
CA ILE A 150 11.48 -10.37 0.55
C ILE A 150 11.97 -9.14 1.31
N LEU A 151 11.09 -8.39 1.98
CA LEU A 151 11.47 -7.21 2.75
C LEU A 151 12.37 -7.54 3.95
N VAL A 152 12.13 -8.67 4.63
CA VAL A 152 13.03 -9.18 5.69
C VAL A 152 14.42 -9.47 5.13
N PHE A 153 14.52 -10.06 3.95
CA PHE A 153 15.81 -10.30 3.29
C PHE A 153 16.56 -9.00 2.96
N PHE A 154 15.85 -7.96 2.51
CA PHE A 154 16.39 -6.63 2.22
C PHE A 154 16.50 -5.71 3.44
N SER A 155 16.27 -6.20 4.66
CA SER A 155 16.30 -5.38 5.89
C SER A 155 17.59 -4.61 6.09
N ARG A 156 18.75 -5.18 5.72
CA ARG A 156 20.05 -4.51 5.78
C ARG A 156 20.13 -3.31 4.83
N ASP A 157 19.65 -3.48 3.59
CA ASP A 157 19.66 -2.41 2.59
C ASP A 157 18.73 -1.27 3.00
N ILE A 158 17.59 -1.62 3.64
CA ILE A 158 16.65 -0.67 4.21
C ILE A 158 17.32 0.14 5.32
N ASP A 159 18.04 -0.51 6.26
CA ASP A 159 18.77 0.18 7.32
C ASP A 159 19.83 1.13 6.76
N VAL A 160 20.56 0.71 5.73
CA VAL A 160 21.58 1.55 5.07
C VAL A 160 20.96 2.76 4.37
N LEU A 161 19.78 2.64 3.75
CA LEU A 161 19.08 3.78 3.14
C LEU A 161 18.71 4.87 4.15
N THR A 162 18.52 4.53 5.42
CA THR A 162 18.24 5.53 6.47
C THR A 162 19.42 6.48 6.72
N LEU A 163 20.65 6.04 6.41
CA LEU A 163 21.87 6.85 6.58
C LEU A 163 22.03 7.95 5.52
N GLY A 164 21.23 7.91 4.47
CA GLY A 164 21.27 8.84 3.35
C GLY A 164 21.92 8.27 2.10
N ASP A 165 21.62 8.87 0.95
CA ASP A 165 21.99 8.35 -0.37
C ASP A 165 23.51 8.32 -0.59
N GLU A 166 24.22 9.35 -0.11
CA GLU A 166 25.69 9.44 -0.22
C GLU A 166 26.36 8.31 0.58
N LYS A 167 26.02 8.16 1.86
CA LYS A 167 26.57 7.10 2.71
C LYS A 167 26.20 5.72 2.20
N ALA A 168 24.97 5.52 1.72
CA ALA A 168 24.52 4.26 1.16
C ALA A 168 25.36 3.89 -0.08
N SER A 169 25.68 4.86 -0.93
CA SER A 169 26.53 4.65 -2.11
C SER A 169 27.96 4.26 -1.72
N HIS A 170 28.53 4.88 -0.70
CA HIS A 170 29.85 4.50 -0.16
C HIS A 170 29.88 3.09 0.43
N LEU A 171 28.75 2.59 0.92
CA LEU A 171 28.58 1.22 1.42
C LEU A 171 28.28 0.20 0.31
N GLY A 172 28.36 0.61 -0.97
CA GLY A 172 28.20 -0.27 -2.13
C GLY A 172 26.74 -0.53 -2.55
N ILE A 173 25.77 0.20 -1.98
CA ILE A 173 24.36 0.09 -2.36
C ILE A 173 24.06 1.15 -3.43
N ALA A 174 23.20 0.80 -4.41
CA ALA A 174 22.65 1.76 -5.37
C ALA A 174 21.30 2.27 -4.87
N PRO A 175 21.19 3.46 -4.19
CA PRO A 175 19.98 3.87 -3.47
C PRO A 175 18.75 3.94 -4.38
N HIS A 176 18.92 4.41 -5.61
CA HIS A 176 17.81 4.54 -6.58
C HIS A 176 17.22 3.19 -6.99
N ARG A 177 18.05 2.13 -7.16
CA ARG A 177 17.58 0.78 -7.53
C ARG A 177 16.88 0.12 -6.36
N VAL A 178 17.49 0.19 -5.17
CA VAL A 178 16.90 -0.38 -3.96
C VAL A 178 15.58 0.30 -3.64
N ARG A 179 15.52 1.64 -3.74
CA ARG A 179 14.28 2.40 -3.51
C ARG A 179 13.19 2.05 -4.51
N ALA A 180 13.54 1.89 -5.80
CA ALA A 180 12.59 1.44 -6.82
C ALA A 180 12.02 0.05 -6.51
N PHE A 181 12.87 -0.89 -6.13
CA PHE A 181 12.48 -2.24 -5.77
C PHE A 181 11.58 -2.27 -4.52
N LEU A 182 12.00 -1.58 -3.45
CA LEU A 182 11.23 -1.48 -2.21
C LEU A 182 9.87 -0.81 -2.45
N PHE A 183 9.80 0.23 -3.29
CA PHE A 183 8.56 0.87 -3.68
C PHE A 183 7.58 -0.12 -4.33
N ILE A 184 8.05 -0.95 -5.27
CA ILE A 184 7.21 -1.96 -5.93
C ILE A 184 6.67 -2.96 -4.91
N ILE A 185 7.54 -3.55 -4.09
CA ILE A 185 7.13 -4.60 -3.14
C ILE A 185 6.17 -4.04 -2.08
N THR A 186 6.47 -2.89 -1.49
CA THR A 186 5.58 -2.26 -0.50
C THR A 186 4.24 -1.85 -1.10
N SER A 187 4.24 -1.37 -2.34
CA SER A 187 3.02 -1.01 -3.05
C SER A 187 2.14 -2.22 -3.37
N LEU A 188 2.75 -3.35 -3.76
CA LEU A 188 2.01 -4.60 -3.98
C LEU A 188 1.39 -5.12 -2.69
N ILE A 189 2.15 -5.14 -1.58
CA ILE A 189 1.62 -5.51 -0.26
C ILE A 189 0.44 -4.60 0.11
N THR A 190 0.61 -3.29 -0.01
CA THR A 190 -0.43 -2.30 0.32
C THR A 190 -1.65 -2.48 -0.56
N GLY A 191 -1.46 -2.67 -1.87
CA GLY A 191 -2.54 -2.91 -2.84
C GLY A 191 -3.34 -4.17 -2.51
N CYS A 192 -2.67 -5.28 -2.13
CA CYS A 192 -3.33 -6.51 -1.66
C CYS A 192 -4.14 -6.25 -0.39
N CYS A 193 -3.58 -5.52 0.59
CA CYS A 193 -4.28 -5.18 1.83
C CYS A 193 -5.54 -4.35 1.56
N VAL A 194 -5.40 -3.25 0.79
CA VAL A 194 -6.51 -2.35 0.45
C VAL A 194 -7.61 -3.06 -0.35
N ALA A 195 -7.22 -3.91 -1.30
CA ALA A 195 -8.19 -4.66 -2.11
C ALA A 195 -9.14 -5.52 -1.29
N VAL A 196 -8.68 -6.04 -0.16
CA VAL A 196 -9.44 -6.98 0.68
C VAL A 196 -10.14 -6.31 1.85
N SER A 197 -9.49 -5.33 2.48
CA SER A 197 -9.99 -4.68 3.69
C SER A 197 -10.59 -3.29 3.45
N GLY A 198 -10.45 -2.73 2.25
CA GLY A 198 -10.67 -1.31 2.04
C GLY A 198 -9.57 -0.47 2.71
N MET A 199 -9.84 0.82 2.94
CA MET A 199 -8.85 1.74 3.49
C MET A 199 -8.83 1.65 5.02
N ILE A 200 -7.78 1.05 5.59
CA ILE A 200 -7.53 1.01 7.04
C ILE A 200 -6.28 1.87 7.32
N GLY A 201 -6.50 3.14 7.62
CA GLY A 201 -5.42 4.08 7.89
C GLY A 201 -4.71 3.86 9.23
N PHE A 202 -3.61 4.58 9.44
CA PHE A 202 -2.81 4.65 10.66
C PHE A 202 -2.06 3.38 11.08
N VAL A 203 -2.44 2.18 10.69
CA VAL A 203 -1.74 0.95 11.08
C VAL A 203 -0.28 0.99 10.63
N GLY A 204 -0.04 1.32 9.36
CA GLY A 204 1.31 1.44 8.80
C GLY A 204 2.14 2.60 9.36
N LEU A 205 1.48 3.58 9.98
CA LEU A 205 2.14 4.71 10.62
C LEU A 205 2.48 4.42 12.08
N MET A 206 1.51 3.95 12.85
CA MET A 206 1.63 3.81 14.30
C MET A 206 2.41 2.56 14.70
N MET A 207 2.15 1.41 14.06
CA MET A 207 2.75 0.15 14.49
C MET A 207 4.28 0.14 14.40
N PRO A 208 4.91 0.63 13.30
CA PRO A 208 6.37 0.72 13.27
C PRO A 208 6.95 1.64 14.34
N HIS A 209 6.25 2.72 14.69
CA HIS A 209 6.68 3.65 15.72
C HIS A 209 6.66 2.99 17.11
N ILE A 210 5.55 2.32 17.46
CA ILE A 210 5.41 1.59 18.72
C ILE A 210 6.46 0.46 18.81
N MET A 211 6.59 -0.33 17.75
CA MET A 211 7.52 -1.47 17.78
C MET A 211 8.98 -1.06 17.86
N ARG A 212 9.38 0.09 17.24
CA ARG A 212 10.75 0.61 17.41
C ARG A 212 11.09 0.93 18.86
N SER A 213 10.13 1.35 19.68
CA SER A 213 10.37 1.60 21.11
C SER A 213 10.57 0.30 21.92
N ILE A 214 10.08 -0.84 21.41
CA ILE A 214 10.15 -2.14 22.11
C ILE A 214 11.36 -2.95 21.64
N VAL A 215 11.52 -3.11 20.30
CA VAL A 215 12.54 -4.02 19.72
C VAL A 215 13.74 -3.29 19.12
N GLY A 216 13.75 -1.96 19.19
CA GLY A 216 14.82 -1.10 18.68
C GLY A 216 14.68 -0.74 17.19
N PRO A 217 15.63 0.05 16.64
CA PRO A 217 15.51 0.68 15.33
C PRO A 217 15.86 -0.25 14.15
N LYS A 218 16.41 -1.45 14.37
CA LYS A 218 16.82 -2.35 13.28
C LYS A 218 15.62 -2.90 12.55
N SER A 219 15.58 -2.72 11.22
CA SER A 219 14.47 -3.17 10.35
C SER A 219 14.20 -4.66 10.46
N ARG A 220 15.24 -5.50 10.56
CA ARG A 220 15.07 -6.95 10.71
C ARG A 220 14.27 -7.32 11.96
N ASN A 221 14.60 -6.74 13.10
CA ASN A 221 13.90 -7.02 14.36
C ASN A 221 12.44 -6.52 14.28
N LEU A 222 12.26 -5.36 13.66
CA LEU A 222 10.95 -4.74 13.48
C LEU A 222 9.99 -5.56 12.62
N PHE A 223 10.50 -6.25 11.59
CA PHE A 223 9.67 -7.06 10.68
C PHE A 223 9.32 -8.44 11.25
N ILE A 224 10.07 -8.92 12.24
CA ILE A 224 9.86 -10.22 12.89
C ILE A 224 8.96 -10.08 14.14
N ALA A 225 8.93 -8.90 14.75
CA ALA A 225 8.14 -8.60 15.94
C ALA A 225 6.70 -8.21 15.62
#